data_768a7ef9e6b7560959cae3f582224c1a
#
_entry.id   768a7ef9e6b7560959cae3f582224c1a
#
_cell.length_a   1.000
_cell.length_b   1.000
_cell.length_c   1.000
_cell.angle_alpha   90.00
_cell.angle_beta   90.00
_cell.angle_gamma   90.00
#
_symmetry.space_group_name_H-M   'P 1'
#
loop_
_entity.id
_entity.type
_entity.pdbx_description
1 polymer ?
#
loop_
_entity_poly.entity_id
_entity_poly.type
_entity_poly.pdbx_seq_one_letter_code
_entity_poly.pdbx_strand_id
1 'polypeptide(L)'
;MFNFLLPKGAPFFELLLEQNEILCKVAGSLVNLLEDHTEIDKLHREISLLEEEADRIYVSIGRHLSQTFITPIDREDLLHINKAQEDAIDL
;
A
#
# COMPACT_ATOMS: atom_id res chain seq x y z
N MET A 1 16.99 3.73 -13.52
CA MET A 1 16.67 3.49 -14.92
C MET A 1 15.27 3.97 -15.28
N PHE A 2 14.26 3.63 -14.53
CA PHE A 2 12.92 4.15 -14.80
C PHE A 2 12.77 5.65 -14.52
N ASN A 3 13.68 6.23 -13.73
CA ASN A 3 13.55 7.62 -13.30
C ASN A 3 13.49 8.62 -14.46
N PHE A 4 14.14 8.32 -15.58
CA PHE A 4 14.11 9.23 -16.72
C PHE A 4 12.85 9.06 -17.60
N LEU A 5 12.12 7.96 -17.40
CA LEU A 5 10.87 7.70 -18.11
C LEU A 5 9.64 8.19 -17.33
N LEU A 6 9.79 8.39 -16.03
CA LEU A 6 8.70 8.81 -15.15
C LEU A 6 8.76 10.31 -14.93
N PRO A 7 7.59 10.98 -14.85
CA PRO A 7 7.54 12.40 -14.46
C PRO A 7 8.15 12.56 -13.07
N LYS A 8 8.88 13.66 -12.87
CA LYS A 8 9.40 13.98 -11.54
C LYS A 8 8.24 14.18 -10.57
N GLY A 9 8.38 13.65 -9.36
CA GLY A 9 7.36 13.75 -8.32
C GLY A 9 6.23 12.76 -8.44
N ALA A 10 6.35 11.77 -9.34
CA ALA A 10 5.33 10.74 -9.52
C ALA A 10 5.89 9.34 -9.21
N PRO A 11 6.19 9.03 -7.93
CA PRO A 11 6.84 7.77 -7.56
C PRO A 11 5.81 6.63 -7.41
N PHE A 12 5.05 6.35 -8.46
CA PHE A 12 3.96 5.37 -8.39
C PHE A 12 4.45 3.96 -8.06
N PHE A 13 5.51 3.50 -8.72
CA PHE A 13 6.01 2.15 -8.49
C PHE A 13 6.56 2.00 -7.07
N GLU A 14 7.26 3.02 -6.59
CA GLU A 14 7.81 3.02 -5.23
C GLU A 14 6.69 2.98 -4.20
N LEU A 15 5.65 3.78 -4.37
CA LEU A 15 4.50 3.80 -3.46
C LEU A 15 3.71 2.50 -3.51
N LEU A 16 3.52 1.93 -4.70
CA LEU A 16 2.85 0.63 -4.84
C LEU A 16 3.66 -0.48 -4.18
N LEU A 17 4.98 -0.44 -4.29
CA LEU A 17 5.85 -1.42 -3.61
C LEU A 17 5.76 -1.27 -2.10
N GLU A 18 5.77 -0.05 -1.57
CA GLU A 18 5.61 0.19 -0.14
C GLU A 18 4.27 -0.35 0.35
N GLN A 19 3.20 -0.10 -0.39
CA GLN A 19 1.88 -0.60 -0.07
C GLN A 19 1.86 -2.14 -0.05
N ASN A 20 2.51 -2.75 -1.03
CA ASN A 20 2.61 -4.21 -1.11
C ASN A 20 3.41 -4.80 0.06
N GLU A 21 4.48 -4.12 0.47
CA GLU A 21 5.27 -4.54 1.65
C GLU A 21 4.41 -4.54 2.91
N ILE A 22 3.55 -3.53 3.07
CA ILE A 22 2.64 -3.44 4.20
C ILE A 22 1.64 -4.60 4.16
N LEU A 23 1.10 -4.89 2.98
CA LEU A 23 0.20 -6.03 2.80
C LEU A 23 0.87 -7.33 3.25
N CYS A 24 2.13 -7.54 2.87
CA CYS A 24 2.88 -8.73 3.29
C CYS A 24 3.08 -8.77 4.80
N LYS A 25 3.33 -7.64 5.44
CA LYS A 25 3.47 -7.57 6.90
C LYS A 25 2.17 -7.89 7.61
N VAL A 26 1.05 -7.37 7.10
CA VAL A 26 -0.27 -7.69 7.67
C VAL A 26 -0.55 -9.18 7.56
N ALA A 27 -0.29 -9.76 6.40
CA ALA A 27 -0.48 -11.20 6.18
C ALA A 27 0.38 -12.03 7.15
N GLY A 28 1.64 -11.64 7.34
CA GLY A 28 2.54 -12.29 8.30
C GLY A 28 2.02 -12.20 9.73
N SER A 29 1.49 -11.05 10.13
CA SER A 29 0.91 -10.87 11.46
C SER A 29 -0.31 -11.74 11.67
N LEU A 30 -1.14 -11.91 10.65
CA LEU A 30 -2.30 -12.80 10.72
C LEU A 30 -1.88 -14.25 10.88
N VAL A 31 -0.83 -14.68 10.17
CA VAL A 31 -0.29 -16.05 10.34
C VAL A 31 0.20 -16.24 11.76
N ASN A 32 0.91 -15.27 12.32
CA ASN A 32 1.39 -15.35 13.70
C ASN A 32 0.24 -15.45 14.70
N LEU A 33 -0.85 -14.73 14.45
CA LEU A 33 -2.04 -14.80 15.30
C LEU A 33 -2.64 -16.20 15.29
N LEU A 34 -2.67 -16.85 14.12
CA LEU A 34 -3.19 -18.21 14.01
C LEU A 34 -2.31 -19.23 14.76
N GLU A 35 -1.01 -18.98 14.85
CA GLU A 35 -0.07 -19.87 15.54
C GLU A 35 -0.02 -19.63 17.04
N ASP A 36 -0.15 -18.37 17.47
CA ASP A 36 -0.08 -18.01 18.88
C ASP A 36 -1.12 -16.94 19.20
N HIS A 37 -2.18 -17.35 19.87
CA HIS A 37 -3.28 -16.47 20.25
C HIS A 37 -3.01 -15.64 21.52
N THR A 38 -1.89 -15.88 22.21
CA THR A 38 -1.62 -15.19 23.47
C THR A 38 -1.24 -13.73 23.30
N GLU A 39 -0.85 -13.34 22.08
CA GLU A 39 -0.42 -11.97 21.79
C GLU A 39 -1.41 -11.21 20.92
N ILE A 40 -2.69 -11.55 21.02
CA ILE A 40 -3.72 -10.96 20.15
C ILE A 40 -3.78 -9.42 20.26
N ASP A 41 -3.66 -8.87 21.46
CA ASP A 41 -3.72 -7.42 21.66
C ASP A 41 -2.55 -6.71 20.98
N LYS A 42 -1.36 -7.28 21.12
CA LYS A 42 -0.16 -6.74 20.49
C LYS A 42 -0.28 -6.77 18.98
N LEU A 43 -0.71 -7.90 18.42
CA LEU A 43 -0.87 -8.06 16.98
C LEU A 43 -1.94 -7.14 16.44
N HIS A 44 -3.03 -6.95 17.18
CA HIS A 44 -4.08 -6.02 16.79
C HIS A 44 -3.53 -4.59 16.67
N ARG A 45 -2.70 -4.14 17.62
CA ARG A 45 -2.09 -2.83 17.57
C ARG A 45 -1.14 -2.69 16.39
N GLU A 46 -0.33 -3.72 16.12
CA GLU A 46 0.58 -3.73 14.97
C GLU A 46 -0.16 -3.61 13.66
N ILE A 47 -1.22 -4.39 13.49
CA ILE A 47 -2.03 -4.36 12.27
C ILE A 47 -2.70 -2.99 12.11
N SER A 48 -3.22 -2.41 13.19
CA SER A 48 -3.83 -1.08 13.13
C SER A 48 -2.85 -0.01 12.67
N LEU A 49 -1.61 -0.06 13.15
CA LEU A 49 -0.57 0.87 12.72
C LEU A 49 -0.21 0.68 11.24
N LEU A 50 -0.15 -0.57 10.79
CA LEU A 50 0.12 -0.87 9.39
C LEU A 50 -1.01 -0.39 8.49
N GLU A 51 -2.26 -0.54 8.94
CA GLU A 51 -3.41 -0.03 8.19
C GLU A 51 -3.38 1.50 8.07
N GLU A 52 -3.00 2.21 9.13
CA GLU A 52 -2.86 3.67 9.08
C GLU A 52 -1.78 4.09 8.09
N GLU A 53 -0.65 3.41 8.10
CA GLU A 53 0.44 3.68 7.16
C GLU A 53 0.01 3.41 5.73
N ALA A 54 -0.68 2.29 5.51
CA ALA A 54 -1.21 1.93 4.19
C ALA A 54 -2.20 2.98 3.68
N ASP A 55 -3.05 3.50 4.56
CA ASP A 55 -4.02 4.52 4.18
C ASP A 55 -3.32 5.80 3.72
N ARG A 56 -2.25 6.20 4.41
CA ARG A 56 -1.47 7.37 3.98
C ARG A 56 -0.87 7.16 2.59
N ILE A 57 -0.37 5.96 2.31
CA ILE A 57 0.18 5.63 1.01
C ILE A 57 -0.92 5.65 -0.06
N TYR A 58 -2.07 5.06 0.24
CA TYR A 58 -3.22 5.04 -0.66
C TYR A 58 -3.63 6.46 -1.07
N VAL A 59 -3.75 7.34 -0.10
CA VAL A 59 -4.11 8.75 -0.34
C VAL A 59 -3.02 9.45 -1.16
N SER A 60 -1.75 9.17 -0.86
CA SER A 60 -0.62 9.74 -1.59
C SER A 60 -0.62 9.33 -3.06
N ILE A 61 -0.89 8.05 -3.34
CA ILE A 61 -0.99 7.56 -4.72
C ILE A 61 -2.12 8.28 -5.46
N GLY A 62 -3.29 8.37 -4.83
CA GLY A 62 -4.44 9.06 -5.42
C GLY A 62 -4.14 10.52 -5.74
N ARG A 63 -3.45 11.21 -4.82
CA ARG A 63 -3.07 12.60 -5.03
C ARG A 63 -2.10 12.75 -6.19
N HIS A 64 -1.08 11.89 -6.26
CA HIS A 64 -0.13 11.92 -7.38
C HIS A 64 -0.82 11.64 -8.71
N LEU A 65 -1.77 10.71 -8.73
CA LEU A 65 -2.54 10.43 -9.94
C LEU A 65 -3.34 11.64 -10.42
N SER A 66 -3.93 12.38 -9.48
CA SER A 66 -4.72 13.57 -9.83
C SER A 66 -3.85 14.73 -10.31
N GLN A 67 -2.58 14.77 -9.93
CA GLN A 67 -1.65 15.84 -10.27
C GLN A 67 -0.74 15.51 -11.45
N THR A 68 -0.69 14.26 -11.87
CA THR A 68 0.23 13.81 -12.90
C THR A 68 -0.51 13.67 -14.22
N PHE A 69 0.00 14.37 -15.25
CA PHE A 69 -0.60 14.37 -16.56
C PHE A 69 -0.32 13.09 -17.33
N ILE A 70 0.92 12.60 -17.25
CA ILE A 70 1.33 11.36 -17.91
C ILE A 70 1.71 10.33 -16.84
N THR A 71 1.12 9.13 -16.91
CA THR A 71 1.42 8.05 -15.99
C THR A 71 2.16 6.93 -16.73
N PRO A 72 3.01 6.13 -16.01
CA PRO A 72 3.80 5.07 -16.66
C PRO A 72 2.96 3.94 -17.21
N ILE A 73 1.79 3.72 -16.64
CA ILE A 73 0.80 2.76 -17.14
C ILE A 73 -0.56 3.45 -17.13
N ASP A 74 -1.58 2.77 -17.61
CA ASP A 74 -2.93 3.32 -17.64
C ASP A 74 -3.35 3.80 -16.26
N ARG A 75 -3.86 5.02 -16.20
CA ARG A 75 -4.31 5.64 -14.94
C ARG A 75 -5.38 4.79 -14.25
N GLU A 76 -6.32 4.22 -15.01
CA GLU A 76 -7.35 3.36 -14.45
C GLU A 76 -6.76 2.11 -13.83
N ASP A 77 -5.73 1.54 -14.46
CA ASP A 77 -5.04 0.38 -13.90
C ASP A 77 -4.34 0.72 -12.60
N LEU A 78 -3.69 1.89 -12.52
CA LEU A 78 -3.06 2.34 -11.28
C LEU A 78 -4.08 2.54 -10.17
N LEU A 79 -5.24 3.13 -10.50
CA LEU A 79 -6.32 3.30 -9.54
C LEU A 79 -6.84 1.96 -9.03
N HIS A 80 -7.00 0.99 -9.93
CA HIS A 80 -7.48 -0.35 -9.57
C HIS A 80 -6.48 -1.07 -8.67
N ILE A 81 -5.19 -1.01 -8.98
CA ILE A 81 -4.15 -1.65 -8.15
C ILE A 81 -4.12 -1.01 -6.77
N ASN A 82 -4.14 0.32 -6.72
CA ASN A 82 -4.13 1.05 -5.47
C ASN A 82 -5.32 0.66 -4.59
N LYS A 83 -6.51 0.64 -5.18
CA LYS A 83 -7.74 0.27 -4.46
C LYS A 83 -7.72 -1.18 -4.01
N ALA A 84 -7.26 -2.09 -4.86
CA ALA A 84 -7.20 -3.51 -4.55
C ALA A 84 -6.27 -3.79 -3.38
N GLN A 85 -5.10 -3.16 -3.35
CA GLN A 85 -4.15 -3.33 -2.25
C GLN A 85 -4.68 -2.74 -0.95
N GLU A 86 -5.33 -1.56 -1.00
CA GLU A 86 -5.95 -0.95 0.16
C GLU A 86 -7.06 -1.85 0.72
N ASP A 87 -7.91 -2.37 -0.14
CA ASP A 87 -9.00 -3.26 0.29
C ASP A 87 -8.48 -4.54 0.92
N ALA A 88 -7.36 -5.07 0.44
CA ALA A 88 -6.75 -6.27 1.01
C ALA A 88 -6.15 -6.02 2.39
N ILE A 89 -5.62 -4.81 2.63
CA ILE A 89 -5.02 -4.44 3.91
C ILE A 89 -6.09 -4.08 4.93
N ASP A 90 -7.14 -3.42 4.50
CA ASP A 90 -8.22 -2.94 5.37
C ASP A 90 -9.17 -4.09 5.70
N LEU A 91 -8.87 -4.77 6.78
CA LEU A 91 -9.60 -5.98 7.19
C LEU A 91 -10.84 -5.67 8.05
#